data_9ce7b8372572260d07cfa29d65b55078
#
_entry.id   9ce7b8372572260d07cfa29d65b55078
#
_cell.length_a   1.000
_cell.length_b   1.000
_cell.length_c   1.000
_cell.angle_alpha   90.00
_cell.angle_beta   90.00
_cell.angle_gamma   90.00
#
_symmetry.space_group_name_H-M   'P 1'
#
loop_
_entity.id
_entity.type
_entity.pdbx_description
1 polymer ?
#
loop_
_entity_poly.entity_id
_entity_poly.type
_entity_poly.pdbx_seq_one_letter_code
_entity_poly.pdbx_strand_id
1 'polypeptide(L)'
;MERGHFGSQSIETIRAVASALEIRVDLVGRWRAGDLDRLLNAGHSGLHESVARMFRDELPTWILAPEVSFAIFAERGVMDILAWHPGRRALLVIELKTDLADMNELMGTLDRKRRLARQVALARGWDPLTVSAWLIISSSRTNRRRVEAHQAMLTAALPDDGRTIRAWLRDPVRPVGGLSFWTDIRPATDRRSPRSIRRVRRTAGTVPERGSTTQRRAGRPGR
;
A
#
# COMPACT_ATOMS: atom_id res chain seq x y z
N MET A 1 36.57 3.99 -28.16
CA MET A 1 35.34 3.93 -27.34
C MET A 1 35.76 3.92 -25.89
N GLU A 2 35.69 5.09 -25.25
CA GLU A 2 35.99 5.22 -23.82
C GLU A 2 34.84 4.63 -23.01
N ARG A 3 35.14 3.57 -22.27
CA ARG A 3 34.20 3.01 -21.29
C ARG A 3 34.27 3.89 -20.04
N GLY A 4 33.35 4.84 -19.92
CA GLY A 4 33.24 5.67 -18.73
C GLY A 4 32.92 4.83 -17.49
N HIS A 5 33.80 4.83 -16.51
CA HIS A 5 33.58 4.24 -15.19
C HIS A 5 32.77 5.21 -14.32
N PHE A 6 31.46 5.03 -14.23
CA PHE A 6 30.58 5.82 -13.36
C PHE A 6 30.60 5.39 -11.90
N GLY A 7 31.31 4.32 -11.55
CA GLY A 7 31.23 3.66 -10.24
C GLY A 7 31.76 4.45 -9.04
N SER A 8 32.43 5.59 -9.25
CA SER A 8 32.99 6.43 -8.18
C SER A 8 32.40 7.85 -8.14
N GLN A 9 31.43 8.17 -8.99
CA GLN A 9 30.86 9.51 -9.05
C GLN A 9 29.68 9.66 -8.08
N SER A 10 29.61 10.83 -7.41
CA SER A 10 28.46 11.15 -6.59
C SER A 10 27.21 11.41 -7.45
N ILE A 11 26.02 11.17 -6.89
CA ILE A 11 24.73 11.47 -7.54
C ILE A 11 24.67 12.96 -7.92
N GLU A 12 25.23 13.84 -7.11
CA GLU A 12 25.31 15.27 -7.36
C GLU A 12 26.16 15.61 -8.58
N THR A 13 27.31 14.94 -8.74
CA THR A 13 28.16 15.09 -9.91
C THR A 13 27.43 14.63 -11.19
N ILE A 14 26.75 13.49 -11.13
CA ILE A 14 25.98 12.97 -12.27
C ILE A 14 24.85 13.95 -12.65
N ARG A 15 24.14 14.50 -11.67
CA ARG A 15 23.10 15.51 -11.90
C ARG A 15 23.63 16.81 -12.47
N ALA A 16 24.77 17.29 -11.98
CA ALA A 16 25.39 18.52 -12.46
C ALA A 16 25.83 18.38 -13.93
N VAL A 17 26.46 17.27 -14.29
CA VAL A 17 26.86 16.97 -15.67
C VAL A 17 25.63 16.83 -16.58
N ALA A 18 24.62 16.11 -16.13
CA ALA A 18 23.39 15.93 -16.90
C ALA A 18 22.67 17.27 -17.13
N SER A 19 22.60 18.12 -16.10
CA SER A 19 22.03 19.46 -16.22
C SER A 19 22.80 20.34 -17.20
N ALA A 20 24.13 20.30 -17.20
CA ALA A 20 24.96 21.03 -18.12
C ALA A 20 24.83 20.55 -19.58
N LEU A 21 24.38 19.32 -19.78
CA LEU A 21 24.13 18.72 -21.10
C LEU A 21 22.64 18.73 -21.47
N GLU A 22 21.79 19.42 -20.69
CA GLU A 22 20.32 19.43 -20.84
C GLU A 22 19.69 18.02 -20.88
N ILE A 23 20.35 17.04 -20.25
CA ILE A 23 19.85 15.66 -20.15
C ILE A 23 19.08 15.48 -18.86
N ARG A 24 17.85 15.00 -18.95
CA ARG A 24 17.09 14.57 -17.81
C ARG A 24 17.56 13.19 -17.35
N VAL A 25 18.05 13.09 -16.11
CA VAL A 25 18.46 11.82 -15.49
C VAL A 25 17.48 11.46 -14.39
N ASP A 26 16.79 10.33 -14.56
CA ASP A 26 15.95 9.73 -13.56
C ASP A 26 16.70 8.57 -12.88
N LEU A 27 16.86 8.66 -11.55
CA LEU A 27 17.48 7.59 -10.75
C LEU A 27 16.41 6.58 -10.36
N VAL A 28 16.46 5.40 -10.95
CA VAL A 28 15.57 4.29 -10.60
C VAL A 28 16.33 3.28 -9.75
N GLY A 29 16.06 3.24 -8.46
CA GLY A 29 16.55 2.21 -7.54
C GLY A 29 15.79 0.90 -7.77
N ARG A 30 16.48 -0.15 -8.23
CA ARG A 30 15.96 -1.52 -8.24
C ARG A 30 16.58 -2.27 -7.08
N TRP A 31 15.78 -2.56 -6.07
CA TRP A 31 16.21 -3.28 -4.88
C TRP A 31 16.01 -4.79 -5.06
N ARG A 32 17.06 -5.57 -4.87
CA ARG A 32 16.99 -7.04 -4.94
C ARG A 32 16.63 -7.73 -3.63
N ALA A 33 16.61 -7.00 -2.52
CA ALA A 33 16.28 -7.55 -1.21
C ALA A 33 14.78 -7.42 -0.94
N GLY A 34 14.09 -8.53 -1.03
CA GLY A 34 12.64 -8.66 -1.09
C GLY A 34 11.79 -8.22 0.11
N ASP A 35 12.36 -7.63 1.17
CA ASP A 35 11.57 -7.33 2.35
C ASP A 35 10.82 -5.99 2.25
N LEU A 36 11.43 -4.94 1.70
CA LEU A 36 10.75 -3.66 1.51
C LEU A 36 9.71 -3.75 0.38
N ASP A 37 10.07 -4.37 -0.75
CA ASP A 37 9.13 -4.60 -1.85
C ASP A 37 8.00 -5.54 -1.43
N ARG A 38 8.28 -6.54 -0.60
CA ARG A 38 7.24 -7.41 0.00
C ARG A 38 6.32 -6.64 0.91
N LEU A 39 6.82 -5.73 1.74
CA LEU A 39 6.01 -4.92 2.64
C LEU A 39 5.15 -3.90 1.86
N LEU A 40 5.71 -3.25 0.84
CA LEU A 40 4.98 -2.33 -0.02
C LEU A 40 3.92 -3.06 -0.85
N ASN A 41 4.29 -4.19 -1.45
CA ASN A 41 3.36 -5.04 -2.21
C ASN A 41 2.33 -5.71 -1.31
N ALA A 42 2.69 -6.17 -0.10
CA ALA A 42 1.77 -6.74 0.86
C ALA A 42 0.73 -5.71 1.34
N GLY A 43 1.16 -4.46 1.58
CA GLY A 43 0.24 -3.37 1.93
C GLY A 43 -0.75 -3.06 0.80
N HIS A 44 -0.27 -2.97 -0.43
CA HIS A 44 -1.12 -2.72 -1.60
C HIS A 44 -2.06 -3.90 -1.85
N SER A 45 -1.56 -5.14 -1.82
CA SER A 45 -2.36 -6.36 -1.98
C SER A 45 -3.40 -6.50 -0.87
N GLY A 46 -3.06 -6.17 0.38
CA GLY A 46 -3.99 -6.18 1.50
C GLY A 46 -5.11 -5.15 1.35
N LEU A 47 -4.79 -3.95 0.86
CA LEU A 47 -5.77 -2.91 0.57
C LEU A 47 -6.70 -3.34 -0.56
N HIS A 48 -6.13 -3.88 -1.65
CA HIS A 48 -6.86 -4.40 -2.79
C HIS A 48 -7.84 -5.52 -2.37
N GLU A 49 -7.36 -6.51 -1.62
CA GLU A 49 -8.18 -7.62 -1.13
C GLU A 49 -9.31 -7.14 -0.20
N SER A 50 -9.02 -6.17 0.67
CA SER A 50 -10.02 -5.62 1.60
C SER A 50 -11.15 -4.88 0.85
N VAL A 51 -10.80 -4.10 -0.17
CA VAL A 51 -11.80 -3.44 -1.04
C VAL A 51 -12.58 -4.45 -1.84
N ALA A 52 -11.92 -5.44 -2.46
CA ALA A 52 -12.60 -6.49 -3.22
C ALA A 52 -13.55 -7.32 -2.35
N ARG A 53 -13.19 -7.58 -1.10
CA ARG A 53 -14.05 -8.26 -0.12
C ARG A 53 -15.28 -7.42 0.20
N MET A 54 -15.14 -6.12 0.47
CA MET A 54 -16.29 -5.24 0.71
C MET A 54 -17.27 -5.30 -0.46
N PHE A 55 -16.79 -5.21 -1.70
CA PHE A 55 -17.68 -5.30 -2.86
C PHE A 55 -18.38 -6.66 -2.94
N ARG A 56 -17.67 -7.76 -2.74
CA ARG A 56 -18.22 -9.12 -2.77
C ARG A 56 -19.31 -9.33 -1.72
N ASP A 57 -19.07 -8.84 -0.52
CA ASP A 57 -19.92 -9.12 0.63
C ASP A 57 -21.12 -8.14 0.72
N GLU A 58 -20.92 -6.88 0.33
CA GLU A 58 -21.92 -5.82 0.52
C GLU A 58 -22.57 -5.33 -0.80
N LEU A 59 -21.94 -5.56 -1.95
CA LEU A 59 -22.30 -4.93 -3.22
C LEU A 59 -22.31 -5.94 -4.39
N PRO A 60 -23.08 -7.02 -4.32
CA PRO A 60 -23.04 -8.12 -5.30
C PRO A 60 -23.49 -7.73 -6.72
N THR A 61 -24.09 -6.57 -6.89
CA THR A 61 -24.50 -6.04 -8.20
C THR A 61 -23.35 -5.43 -9.01
N TRP A 62 -22.20 -5.21 -8.38
CA TRP A 62 -21.01 -4.70 -9.02
C TRP A 62 -20.13 -5.82 -9.55
N ILE A 63 -19.61 -5.65 -10.76
CA ILE A 63 -18.61 -6.53 -11.37
C ILE A 63 -17.26 -5.84 -11.22
N LEU A 64 -16.30 -6.50 -10.60
CA LEU A 64 -14.94 -5.98 -10.42
C LEU A 64 -13.97 -6.58 -11.44
N ALA A 65 -13.16 -5.72 -12.03
CA ALA A 65 -11.98 -6.11 -12.80
C ALA A 65 -10.73 -5.52 -12.12
N PRO A 66 -9.90 -6.35 -11.48
CA PRO A 66 -8.65 -5.92 -10.88
C PRO A 66 -7.57 -5.70 -11.94
N GLU A 67 -6.62 -4.81 -11.65
CA GLU A 67 -5.38 -4.58 -12.41
C GLU A 67 -5.59 -4.43 -13.92
N VAL A 68 -6.53 -3.57 -14.30
CA VAL A 68 -6.90 -3.36 -15.70
C VAL A 68 -5.85 -2.53 -16.41
N SER A 69 -5.01 -3.19 -17.19
CA SER A 69 -4.03 -2.53 -18.06
C SER A 69 -4.71 -1.88 -19.26
N PHE A 70 -4.22 -0.74 -19.68
CA PHE A 70 -4.65 -0.06 -20.88
C PHE A 70 -3.47 0.55 -21.65
N ALA A 71 -3.63 0.66 -22.96
CA ALA A 71 -2.72 1.36 -23.86
C ALA A 71 -3.57 2.03 -24.96
N ILE A 72 -3.81 3.33 -24.84
CA ILE A 72 -4.71 4.11 -25.69
C ILE A 72 -4.00 5.40 -26.08
N PHE A 73 -3.86 5.68 -27.38
CA PHE A 73 -3.24 6.92 -27.91
C PHE A 73 -1.87 7.26 -27.30
N ALA A 74 -0.98 6.37 -27.13
CA ALA A 74 0.32 6.53 -26.45
C ALA A 74 0.23 6.70 -24.91
N GLU A 75 -0.93 6.76 -24.31
CA GLU A 75 -1.11 6.72 -22.87
C GLU A 75 -1.22 5.27 -22.39
N ARG A 76 -0.43 4.94 -21.38
CA ARG A 76 -0.38 3.59 -20.79
C ARG A 76 -0.57 3.65 -19.29
N GLY A 77 -1.10 2.59 -18.71
CA GLY A 77 -1.26 2.49 -17.27
C GLY A 77 -2.02 1.25 -16.86
N VAL A 78 -2.20 1.14 -15.56
CA VAL A 78 -3.01 0.10 -14.92
C VAL A 78 -3.99 0.79 -13.99
N MET A 79 -5.27 0.46 -14.10
CA MET A 79 -6.29 0.81 -13.12
C MET A 79 -6.28 -0.26 -12.04
N ASP A 80 -6.14 0.12 -10.79
CA ASP A 80 -6.02 -0.86 -9.70
C ASP A 80 -7.29 -1.71 -9.62
N ILE A 81 -8.47 -1.06 -9.65
CA ILE A 81 -9.75 -1.75 -9.81
C ILE A 81 -10.66 -0.92 -10.72
N LEU A 82 -11.28 -1.58 -11.69
CA LEU A 82 -12.37 -1.04 -12.47
C LEU A 82 -13.66 -1.76 -12.08
N ALA A 83 -14.62 -1.03 -11.52
CA ALA A 83 -15.89 -1.58 -11.06
C ALA A 83 -17.05 -1.17 -11.97
N TRP A 84 -17.89 -2.12 -12.35
CA TRP A 84 -19.00 -1.94 -13.26
C TRP A 84 -20.32 -2.32 -12.61
N HIS A 85 -21.32 -1.43 -12.66
CA HIS A 85 -22.70 -1.69 -12.24
C HIS A 85 -23.62 -1.78 -13.46
N PRO A 86 -24.00 -2.99 -13.94
CA PRO A 86 -24.77 -3.17 -15.17
C PRO A 86 -26.12 -2.45 -15.15
N GLY A 87 -26.88 -2.59 -14.08
CA GLY A 87 -28.23 -2.04 -13.96
C GLY A 87 -28.31 -0.51 -14.00
N ARG A 88 -27.27 0.19 -13.54
CA ARG A 88 -27.14 1.65 -13.59
C ARG A 88 -26.22 2.15 -14.69
N ARG A 89 -25.55 1.24 -15.40
CA ARG A 89 -24.52 1.56 -16.40
C ARG A 89 -23.48 2.55 -15.83
N ALA A 90 -23.14 2.35 -14.54
CA ALA A 90 -22.18 3.18 -13.82
C ALA A 90 -20.81 2.51 -13.77
N LEU A 91 -19.77 3.25 -14.11
CA LEU A 91 -18.39 2.81 -14.04
C LEU A 91 -17.67 3.56 -12.92
N LEU A 92 -16.89 2.85 -12.14
CA LEU A 92 -16.09 3.41 -11.06
C LEU A 92 -14.62 2.98 -11.23
N VAL A 93 -13.75 3.97 -11.37
CA VAL A 93 -12.30 3.80 -11.29
C VAL A 93 -11.89 3.92 -9.83
N ILE A 94 -11.27 2.88 -9.27
CA ILE A 94 -10.77 2.88 -7.90
C ILE A 94 -9.25 2.88 -7.98
N GLU A 95 -8.64 3.89 -7.37
CA GLU A 95 -7.19 4.02 -7.19
C GLU A 95 -6.83 3.74 -5.73
N LEU A 96 -5.85 2.86 -5.52
CA LEU A 96 -5.41 2.43 -4.21
C LEU A 96 -4.01 2.99 -3.90
N LYS A 97 -3.85 3.67 -2.77
CA LYS A 97 -2.56 4.20 -2.34
C LYS A 97 -2.23 3.80 -0.91
N THR A 98 -1.11 3.13 -0.73
CA THR A 98 -0.55 2.83 0.60
C THR A 98 0.25 3.99 1.14
N ASP A 99 0.90 4.77 0.27
CA ASP A 99 1.62 5.99 0.58
C ASP A 99 1.39 7.06 -0.49
N LEU A 100 1.43 8.33 -0.08
CA LEU A 100 1.23 9.50 -0.94
C LEU A 100 2.58 10.22 -1.12
N ALA A 101 3.38 9.83 -2.10
CA ALA A 101 4.68 10.43 -2.35
C ALA A 101 4.57 11.76 -3.12
N ASP A 102 3.87 11.76 -4.26
CA ASP A 102 3.66 12.91 -5.12
C ASP A 102 2.16 13.10 -5.40
N MET A 103 1.63 14.24 -4.94
CA MET A 103 0.22 14.55 -5.07
C MET A 103 -0.16 14.97 -6.50
N ASN A 104 0.74 15.67 -7.21
CA ASN A 104 0.48 16.12 -8.58
C ASN A 104 0.49 14.92 -9.55
N GLU A 105 1.44 14.01 -9.39
CA GLU A 105 1.50 12.77 -10.16
C GLU A 105 0.25 11.91 -9.92
N LEU A 106 -0.18 11.79 -8.65
CA LEU A 106 -1.38 11.07 -8.27
C LEU A 106 -2.61 11.63 -8.97
N MET A 107 -2.81 12.94 -8.89
CA MET A 107 -3.99 13.59 -9.49
C MET A 107 -3.98 13.49 -11.02
N GLY A 108 -2.84 13.72 -11.66
CA GLY A 108 -2.69 13.55 -13.10
C GLY A 108 -2.95 12.11 -13.56
N THR A 109 -2.49 11.13 -12.78
CA THR A 109 -2.73 9.71 -13.05
C THR A 109 -4.20 9.35 -12.89
N LEU A 110 -4.86 9.80 -11.83
CA LEU A 110 -6.29 9.54 -11.58
C LEU A 110 -7.17 10.18 -12.66
N ASP A 111 -6.87 11.43 -13.05
CA ASP A 111 -7.60 12.12 -14.12
C ASP A 111 -7.46 11.37 -15.45
N ARG A 112 -6.26 11.00 -15.83
CA ARG A 112 -6.00 10.17 -17.03
C ARG A 112 -6.77 8.85 -16.98
N LYS A 113 -6.72 8.11 -15.88
CA LYS A 113 -7.46 6.86 -15.72
C LYS A 113 -8.97 7.08 -15.86
N ARG A 114 -9.52 8.11 -15.21
CA ARG A 114 -10.94 8.46 -15.28
C ARG A 114 -11.37 8.82 -16.71
N ARG A 115 -10.58 9.63 -17.42
CA ARG A 115 -10.86 10.05 -18.80
C ARG A 115 -10.87 8.88 -19.79
N LEU A 116 -9.94 7.93 -19.61
CA LEU A 116 -9.80 6.77 -20.50
C LEU A 116 -10.70 5.59 -20.09
N ALA A 117 -11.26 5.58 -18.89
CA ALA A 117 -12.01 4.47 -18.33
C ALA A 117 -13.20 4.04 -19.21
N ARG A 118 -13.92 5.00 -19.83
CA ARG A 118 -15.03 4.65 -20.73
C ARG A 118 -14.57 3.80 -21.91
N GLN A 119 -13.46 4.16 -22.55
CA GLN A 119 -12.94 3.42 -23.69
C GLN A 119 -12.44 2.03 -23.29
N VAL A 120 -11.80 1.93 -22.12
CA VAL A 120 -11.37 0.64 -21.54
C VAL A 120 -12.59 -0.25 -21.23
N ALA A 121 -13.66 0.33 -20.72
CA ALA A 121 -14.90 -0.39 -20.41
C ALA A 121 -15.61 -0.89 -21.68
N LEU A 122 -15.69 -0.06 -22.73
CA LEU A 122 -16.26 -0.44 -24.02
C LEU A 122 -15.53 -1.64 -24.65
N ALA A 123 -14.21 -1.69 -24.58
CA ALA A 123 -13.42 -2.83 -25.04
C ALA A 123 -13.70 -4.12 -24.26
N ARG A 124 -14.35 -4.03 -23.08
CA ARG A 124 -14.81 -5.15 -22.25
C ARG A 124 -16.28 -5.50 -22.44
N GLY A 125 -16.97 -4.83 -23.35
CA GLY A 125 -18.41 -4.96 -23.55
C GLY A 125 -19.25 -4.23 -22.49
N TRP A 126 -18.65 -3.34 -21.70
CA TRP A 126 -19.35 -2.49 -20.73
C TRP A 126 -19.61 -1.13 -21.37
N ASP A 127 -20.86 -0.70 -21.41
CA ASP A 127 -21.23 0.60 -21.99
C ASP A 127 -21.71 1.58 -20.91
N PRO A 128 -20.78 2.28 -20.24
CA PRO A 128 -21.11 3.16 -19.13
C PRO A 128 -21.78 4.46 -19.59
N LEU A 129 -22.82 4.88 -18.87
CA LEU A 129 -23.40 6.21 -18.96
C LEU A 129 -22.64 7.22 -18.11
N THR A 130 -22.12 6.77 -16.97
CA THR A 130 -21.37 7.61 -16.03
C THR A 130 -20.02 6.99 -15.70
N VAL A 131 -19.02 7.85 -15.49
CA VAL A 131 -17.69 7.45 -15.01
C VAL A 131 -17.39 8.20 -13.73
N SER A 132 -17.09 7.46 -12.68
CA SER A 132 -16.78 7.94 -11.33
C SER A 132 -15.35 7.58 -10.95
N ALA A 133 -14.79 8.26 -9.95
CA ALA A 133 -13.48 7.94 -9.42
C ALA A 133 -13.50 7.89 -7.89
N TRP A 134 -12.79 6.94 -7.33
CA TRP A 134 -12.62 6.79 -5.90
C TRP A 134 -11.16 6.55 -5.55
N LEU A 135 -10.55 7.52 -4.87
CA LEU A 135 -9.21 7.40 -4.31
C LEU A 135 -9.31 6.82 -2.89
N ILE A 136 -8.74 5.65 -2.70
CA ILE A 136 -8.68 4.98 -1.40
C ILE A 136 -7.24 5.02 -0.90
N ILE A 137 -7.03 5.58 0.28
CA ILE A 137 -5.71 5.77 0.87
C ILE A 137 -5.63 4.98 2.17
N SER A 138 -4.54 4.22 2.32
CA SER A 138 -4.24 3.56 3.60
C SER A 138 -4.14 4.58 4.72
N SER A 139 -4.87 4.33 5.83
CA SER A 139 -4.92 5.24 6.95
C SER A 139 -3.59 5.22 7.73
N SER A 140 -2.80 6.26 7.57
CA SER A 140 -1.60 6.53 8.35
C SER A 140 -1.56 8.01 8.79
N ARG A 141 -0.79 8.31 9.84
CA ARG A 141 -0.59 9.70 10.26
C ARG A 141 0.05 10.54 9.14
N THR A 142 1.00 9.96 8.42
CA THR A 142 1.69 10.63 7.31
C THR A 142 0.73 10.94 6.16
N ASN A 143 -0.07 9.98 5.73
CA ASN A 143 -1.04 10.18 4.65
C ASN A 143 -2.11 11.22 5.04
N ARG A 144 -2.59 11.21 6.28
CA ARG A 144 -3.56 12.23 6.76
C ARG A 144 -2.98 13.64 6.69
N ARG A 145 -1.73 13.83 7.14
CA ARG A 145 -1.05 15.14 7.05
C ARG A 145 -0.86 15.58 5.60
N ARG A 146 -0.51 14.67 4.70
CA ARG A 146 -0.34 14.98 3.27
C ARG A 146 -1.67 15.37 2.62
N VAL A 147 -2.76 14.66 2.93
CA VAL A 147 -4.11 15.03 2.45
C VAL A 147 -4.52 16.39 2.99
N GLU A 148 -4.30 16.67 4.27
CA GLU A 148 -4.59 17.95 4.89
C GLU A 148 -3.81 19.11 4.22
N ALA A 149 -2.52 18.91 3.95
CA ALA A 149 -1.68 19.91 3.27
C ALA A 149 -2.16 20.24 1.84
N HIS A 150 -2.92 19.34 1.19
CA HIS A 150 -3.43 19.51 -0.18
C HIS A 150 -4.97 19.55 -0.22
N GLN A 151 -5.63 19.84 0.92
CA GLN A 151 -7.08 19.70 1.06
C GLN A 151 -7.86 20.49 0.02
N ALA A 152 -7.49 21.74 -0.26
CA ALA A 152 -8.21 22.58 -1.22
C ALA A 152 -8.24 21.95 -2.62
N MET A 153 -7.11 21.46 -3.11
CA MET A 153 -6.99 20.79 -4.41
C MET A 153 -7.78 19.48 -4.42
N LEU A 154 -7.63 18.67 -3.38
CA LEU A 154 -8.30 17.37 -3.28
C LEU A 154 -9.81 17.52 -3.18
N THR A 155 -10.31 18.47 -2.39
CA THR A 155 -11.76 18.74 -2.28
C THR A 155 -12.35 19.26 -3.59
N ALA A 156 -11.60 20.06 -4.35
CA ALA A 156 -12.05 20.53 -5.66
C ALA A 156 -12.17 19.39 -6.69
N ALA A 157 -11.23 18.43 -6.67
CA ALA A 157 -11.22 17.31 -7.61
C ALA A 157 -12.05 16.10 -7.17
N LEU A 158 -12.13 15.87 -5.86
CA LEU A 158 -12.78 14.71 -5.21
C LEU A 158 -13.67 15.20 -4.06
N PRO A 159 -14.79 15.87 -4.35
CA PRO A 159 -15.65 16.51 -3.34
C PRO A 159 -16.41 15.53 -2.45
N ASP A 160 -16.58 14.28 -2.88
CA ASP A 160 -17.38 13.29 -2.15
C ASP A 160 -16.50 12.59 -1.09
N ASP A 161 -16.97 12.53 0.13
CA ASP A 161 -16.30 11.81 1.21
C ASP A 161 -16.61 10.30 1.18
N GLY A 162 -15.93 9.53 2.02
CA GLY A 162 -16.11 8.08 2.07
C GLY A 162 -17.54 7.65 2.48
N ARG A 163 -18.27 8.45 3.22
CA ARG A 163 -19.67 8.15 3.57
C ARG A 163 -20.57 8.34 2.35
N THR A 164 -20.40 9.42 1.64
CA THR A 164 -21.10 9.72 0.39
C THR A 164 -20.85 8.65 -0.65
N ILE A 165 -19.60 8.24 -0.84
CA ILE A 165 -19.25 7.15 -1.78
C ILE A 165 -19.92 5.84 -1.37
N ARG A 166 -19.89 5.44 -0.10
CA ARG A 166 -20.54 4.20 0.37
C ARG A 166 -22.05 4.21 0.20
N ALA A 167 -22.70 5.35 0.37
CA ALA A 167 -24.12 5.51 0.09
C ALA A 167 -24.41 5.39 -1.42
N TRP A 168 -23.60 6.07 -2.23
CA TRP A 168 -23.69 6.04 -3.69
C TRP A 168 -23.47 4.64 -4.28
N LEU A 169 -22.56 3.84 -3.73
CA LEU A 169 -22.31 2.48 -4.21
C LEU A 169 -23.56 1.58 -4.17
N ARG A 170 -24.54 1.85 -3.31
CA ARG A 170 -25.80 1.11 -3.25
C ARG A 170 -26.77 1.50 -4.36
N ASP A 171 -26.71 2.74 -4.82
CA ASP A 171 -27.53 3.26 -5.92
C ASP A 171 -26.77 4.35 -6.70
N PRO A 172 -25.95 3.97 -7.69
CA PRO A 172 -25.09 4.89 -8.42
C PRO A 172 -25.85 5.66 -9.51
N VAL A 173 -26.57 6.72 -9.12
CA VAL A 173 -27.44 7.52 -10.00
C VAL A 173 -26.78 8.75 -10.62
N ARG A 174 -25.60 9.17 -10.15
CA ARG A 174 -24.83 10.32 -10.66
C ARG A 174 -23.34 10.00 -10.68
N PRO A 175 -22.51 10.72 -11.45
CA PRO A 175 -21.07 10.57 -11.29
C PRO A 175 -20.61 11.14 -9.92
N VAL A 176 -19.59 10.51 -9.34
CA VAL A 176 -18.96 10.94 -8.10
C VAL A 176 -17.44 10.97 -8.26
N GLY A 177 -16.81 11.81 -7.44
CA GLY A 177 -15.37 11.82 -7.24
C GLY A 177 -15.09 11.86 -5.75
N GLY A 178 -14.48 10.81 -5.22
CA GLY A 178 -14.33 10.73 -3.77
C GLY A 178 -12.97 10.30 -3.28
N LEU A 179 -12.67 10.67 -2.03
CA LEU A 179 -11.49 10.25 -1.30
C LEU A 179 -11.90 9.62 0.03
N SER A 180 -11.24 8.49 0.36
CA SER A 180 -11.46 7.83 1.65
C SER A 180 -10.16 7.31 2.23
N PHE A 181 -10.06 7.35 3.56
CA PHE A 181 -9.06 6.59 4.28
C PHE A 181 -9.58 5.19 4.60
N TRP A 182 -8.72 4.20 4.37
CA TRP A 182 -9.01 2.81 4.66
C TRP A 182 -8.19 2.31 5.84
N THR A 183 -8.85 1.76 6.86
CA THR A 183 -8.21 1.32 8.11
C THR A 183 -8.06 -0.18 8.22
N ASP A 184 -8.81 -0.95 7.44
CA ASP A 184 -8.93 -2.40 7.58
C ASP A 184 -8.00 -3.15 6.62
N ILE A 185 -6.71 -2.83 6.69
CA ILE A 185 -5.68 -3.56 5.93
C ILE A 185 -5.25 -4.74 6.79
N ARG A 186 -5.97 -5.85 6.72
CA ARG A 186 -5.45 -7.13 7.22
C ARG A 186 -4.46 -7.66 6.19
N PRO A 187 -3.19 -7.89 6.55
CA PRO A 187 -2.25 -8.52 5.62
C PRO A 187 -2.80 -9.88 5.17
N ALA A 188 -2.66 -10.17 3.88
CA ALA A 188 -3.08 -11.42 3.25
C ALA A 188 -2.22 -12.62 3.66
N THR A 189 -1.66 -12.62 4.85
CA THR A 189 -0.83 -13.71 5.37
C THR A 189 -1.24 -14.06 6.79
N ASP A 190 -1.59 -15.23 6.93
CA ASP A 190 -1.32 -16.26 7.93
C ASP A 190 -2.58 -16.90 8.49
N ARG A 191 -3.04 -17.94 7.77
CA ARG A 191 -3.87 -19.00 8.38
C ARG A 191 -3.01 -19.89 9.29
N ARG A 192 -1.95 -19.37 9.89
CA ARG A 192 -1.25 -20.03 11.00
C ARG A 192 -1.64 -19.34 12.29
N SER A 193 -2.44 -20.05 13.10
CA SER A 193 -2.73 -19.71 14.48
C SER A 193 -1.46 -19.32 15.21
N PRO A 194 -1.46 -18.25 16.01
CA PRO A 194 -0.32 -17.95 16.85
C PRO A 194 -0.17 -19.08 17.87
N ARG A 195 0.88 -19.88 17.70
CA ARG A 195 1.36 -20.72 18.80
C ARG A 195 1.65 -19.79 19.96
N SER A 196 0.86 -19.90 21.01
CA SER A 196 1.09 -19.21 22.26
C SER A 196 2.52 -19.49 22.72
N ILE A 197 3.36 -18.47 22.71
CA ILE A 197 4.68 -18.52 23.31
C ILE A 197 4.42 -18.56 24.82
N ARG A 198 4.40 -19.78 25.39
CA ARG A 198 4.38 -20.01 26.82
C ARG A 198 5.68 -19.44 27.39
N ARG A 199 5.57 -18.28 28.02
CA ARG A 199 6.67 -17.67 28.77
C ARG A 199 7.09 -18.63 29.88
N VAL A 200 8.22 -19.32 29.70
CA VAL A 200 8.85 -20.11 30.76
C VAL A 200 9.40 -19.12 31.79
N ARG A 201 8.72 -19.06 32.94
CA ARG A 201 9.21 -18.33 34.09
C ARG A 201 10.44 -19.09 34.63
N ARG A 202 11.64 -18.52 34.47
CA ARG A 202 12.84 -19.04 35.16
C ARG A 202 12.63 -18.81 36.65
N THR A 203 12.38 -19.87 37.41
CA THR A 203 12.50 -19.87 38.87
C THR A 203 13.97 -19.74 39.22
N ALA A 204 14.30 -18.71 40.00
CA ALA A 204 15.64 -18.52 40.54
C ALA A 204 15.99 -19.74 41.42
N GLY A 205 17.02 -20.46 41.02
CA GLY A 205 17.55 -21.57 41.81
C GLY A 205 18.23 -21.02 43.06
N THR A 206 17.80 -21.52 44.19
CA THR A 206 18.39 -21.32 45.52
C THR A 206 19.79 -21.95 45.54
N VAL A 207 20.77 -21.17 45.89
CA VAL A 207 22.17 -21.58 46.08
C VAL A 207 22.22 -22.38 47.40
N PRO A 208 22.78 -23.61 47.45
CA PRO A 208 22.97 -24.29 48.73
C PRO A 208 24.21 -23.73 49.43
N GLU A 209 24.04 -23.31 50.68
CA GLU A 209 25.10 -22.94 51.62
C GLU A 209 26.10 -24.09 51.82
N ARG A 210 27.36 -23.81 51.68
CA ARG A 210 28.45 -24.76 52.05
C ARG A 210 28.62 -24.72 53.55
N GLY A 211 28.29 -25.81 54.23
CA GLY A 211 28.58 -26.03 55.62
C GLY A 211 30.06 -26.11 55.87
N SER A 212 30.54 -25.33 56.83
CA SER A 212 31.89 -25.37 57.37
C SER A 212 32.07 -26.59 58.26
N THR A 213 32.93 -27.49 57.87
CA THR A 213 33.32 -28.63 58.74
C THR A 213 34.54 -28.23 59.54
N THR A 214 34.32 -28.04 60.81
CA THR A 214 35.35 -27.86 61.86
C THR A 214 36.19 -29.11 62.04
N GLN A 215 37.47 -28.99 61.86
CA GLN A 215 38.47 -30.00 62.05
C GLN A 215 38.78 -30.13 63.55
N ARG A 216 38.37 -31.21 64.22
CA ARG A 216 38.83 -31.59 65.59
C ARG A 216 40.04 -32.53 65.49
N ARG A 217 41.09 -32.06 66.08
CA ARG A 217 42.36 -32.70 66.35
C ARG A 217 42.24 -33.61 67.60
N ALA A 218 42.62 -34.83 67.48
CA ALA A 218 43.06 -35.70 68.62
C ALA A 218 43.91 -36.82 68.00
N GLY A 219 45.12 -37.03 68.33
CA GLY A 219 45.69 -37.33 69.65
C GLY A 219 46.41 -38.64 69.42
N ARG A 220 47.74 -38.63 69.37
CA ARG A 220 48.64 -39.82 69.49
C ARG A 220 48.48 -40.45 70.87
N PRO A 221 48.73 -41.79 71.12
CA PRO A 221 50.07 -42.22 71.40
C PRO A 221 50.37 -43.65 70.89
N GLY A 222 51.68 -43.91 70.58
CA GLY A 222 52.65 -44.62 71.28
C GLY A 222 52.70 -46.15 71.03
N ARG A 223 53.63 -46.58 70.43
CA ARG A 223 54.74 -47.52 70.55
C ARG A 223 55.15 -48.00 69.16
#